data_a61034ff9a8b273f9c15fbd9bc51d2bd
#
_entry.id   a61034ff9a8b273f9c15fbd9bc51d2bd
#
_cell.length_a   1.000
_cell.length_b   1.000
_cell.length_c   1.000
_cell.angle_alpha   90.00
_cell.angle_beta   90.00
_cell.angle_gamma   90.00
#
_symmetry.space_group_name_H-M   'P 1'
#
loop_
_entity.id
_entity.type
_entity.pdbx_description
1 polymer ?
#
loop_
_entity_poly.entity_id
_entity_poly.type
_entity_poly.pdbx_seq_one_letter_code
_entity_poly.pdbx_strand_id
1 'polypeptide(L)'
;LAIIVSLFSIFKVKHKLGKTILVFFTITMTINLFLTTGRTGQFTLLGALLFLIIIYFRNNYKYIISAILVIIFIFSMAFSFSKNTNSRIKQGYDDIVKVFKDQNYDSSLGIRLSSYVILPRLVEDERFNIFYGFGYSKLDKIIEEIHIAEFGKNTSFAHQKGHLHNSYITIFSGTGLIGFILFILILYNILTIRIEEDYLSYVRYSFLFVFILAGFTENMFRQKEVIILFGIFTSIFILNNRFLEKNKI
;
A
#
# COMPACT_ATOMS: atom_id res chain seq x y z
N LEU A 1 -4.95 -7.10 -1.84
CA LEU A 1 -4.21 -8.30 -2.18
C LEU A 1 -5.14 -9.52 -2.33
N ALA A 2 -5.99 -9.85 -1.32
CA ALA A 2 -6.88 -11.02 -1.37
C ALA A 2 -7.76 -11.05 -2.63
N ILE A 3 -8.31 -9.92 -3.05
CA ILE A 3 -9.09 -9.80 -4.30
C ILE A 3 -8.25 -10.22 -5.51
N ILE A 4 -7.00 -9.78 -5.59
CA ILE A 4 -6.09 -10.10 -6.71
C ILE A 4 -5.74 -11.58 -6.72
N VAL A 5 -5.38 -12.14 -5.55
CA VAL A 5 -5.08 -13.57 -5.42
C VAL A 5 -6.29 -14.42 -5.81
N SER A 6 -7.48 -14.03 -5.37
CA SER A 6 -8.73 -14.71 -5.70
C SER A 6 -9.04 -14.66 -7.21
N LEU A 7 -8.85 -13.49 -7.85
CA LEU A 7 -8.99 -13.34 -9.31
C LEU A 7 -8.08 -14.31 -10.07
N PHE A 8 -6.79 -14.37 -9.72
CA PHE A 8 -5.87 -15.30 -10.36
C PHE A 8 -6.25 -16.77 -10.10
N SER A 9 -6.72 -17.08 -8.89
CA SER A 9 -7.13 -18.44 -8.51
C SER A 9 -8.32 -18.93 -9.31
N ILE A 10 -9.24 -18.04 -9.72
CA ILE A 10 -10.40 -18.39 -10.58
C ILE A 10 -9.94 -19.03 -11.90
N PHE A 11 -8.84 -18.56 -12.47
CA PHE A 11 -8.31 -19.12 -13.74
C PHE A 11 -7.59 -20.46 -13.56
N LYS A 12 -7.03 -20.73 -12.37
CA LYS A 12 -6.31 -21.98 -12.05
C LYS A 12 -7.21 -23.12 -11.60
N VAL A 13 -8.28 -22.82 -10.89
CA VAL A 13 -9.19 -23.82 -10.34
C VAL A 13 -10.02 -24.46 -11.45
N LYS A 14 -9.93 -25.80 -11.59
CA LYS A 14 -10.67 -26.57 -12.61
C LYS A 14 -12.09 -26.92 -12.17
N HIS A 15 -12.29 -27.09 -10.86
CA HIS A 15 -13.58 -27.54 -10.30
C HIS A 15 -14.62 -26.40 -10.31
N LYS A 16 -15.80 -26.64 -10.89
CA LYS A 16 -16.86 -25.63 -11.07
C LYS A 16 -17.28 -24.97 -9.75
N LEU A 17 -17.54 -25.77 -8.71
CA LEU A 17 -17.93 -25.26 -7.38
C LEU A 17 -16.86 -24.35 -6.79
N GLY A 18 -15.57 -24.75 -6.86
CA GLY A 18 -14.47 -23.92 -6.39
C GLY A 18 -14.37 -22.59 -7.13
N LYS A 19 -14.59 -22.59 -8.46
CA LYS A 19 -14.67 -21.38 -9.28
C LYS A 19 -15.80 -20.46 -8.82
N THR A 20 -16.99 -21.01 -8.62
CA THR A 20 -18.16 -20.23 -8.17
C THR A 20 -17.92 -19.59 -6.81
N ILE A 21 -17.35 -20.33 -5.85
CA ILE A 21 -17.00 -19.82 -4.53
C ILE A 21 -16.00 -18.67 -4.65
N LEU A 22 -14.93 -18.82 -5.45
CA LEU A 22 -13.93 -17.77 -5.65
C LEU A 22 -14.52 -16.51 -6.30
N VAL A 23 -15.39 -16.67 -7.30
CA VAL A 23 -16.10 -15.55 -7.95
C VAL A 23 -16.97 -14.82 -6.93
N PHE A 24 -17.78 -15.53 -6.17
CA PHE A 24 -18.61 -14.95 -5.11
C PHE A 24 -17.75 -14.22 -4.07
N PHE A 25 -16.67 -14.82 -3.62
CA PHE A 25 -15.75 -14.24 -2.65
C PHE A 25 -15.07 -12.98 -3.21
N THR A 26 -14.64 -12.99 -4.47
CA THR A 26 -14.05 -11.82 -5.14
C THR A 26 -15.03 -10.66 -5.21
N ILE A 27 -16.28 -10.95 -5.61
CA ILE A 27 -17.34 -9.92 -5.71
C ILE A 27 -17.63 -9.33 -4.33
N THR A 28 -17.86 -10.17 -3.33
CA THR A 28 -18.19 -9.71 -1.97
C THR A 28 -17.06 -8.91 -1.34
N MET A 29 -15.79 -9.32 -1.50
CA MET A 29 -14.64 -8.56 -1.03
C MET A 29 -14.51 -7.21 -1.74
N THR A 30 -14.77 -7.17 -3.07
CA THR A 30 -14.71 -5.94 -3.84
C THR A 30 -15.81 -4.98 -3.39
N ILE A 31 -17.05 -5.45 -3.24
CA ILE A 31 -18.16 -4.64 -2.72
C ILE A 31 -17.82 -4.10 -1.33
N ASN A 32 -17.32 -4.96 -0.42
CA ASN A 32 -16.94 -4.55 0.92
C ASN A 32 -15.85 -3.45 0.90
N LEU A 33 -14.82 -3.61 0.05
CA LEU A 33 -13.77 -2.61 -0.09
C LEU A 33 -14.32 -1.23 -0.53
N PHE A 34 -15.30 -1.21 -1.43
CA PHE A 34 -15.92 0.05 -1.89
C PHE A 34 -16.97 0.61 -0.93
N LEU A 35 -17.55 -0.21 -0.07
CA LEU A 35 -18.44 0.23 1.01
C LEU A 35 -17.66 0.82 2.20
N THR A 36 -16.40 0.40 2.40
CA THR A 36 -15.56 0.96 3.47
C THR A 36 -15.10 2.38 3.14
N THR A 37 -14.78 3.14 4.19
CA THR A 37 -14.27 4.51 4.06
C THR A 37 -12.80 4.60 3.67
N GLY A 38 -12.10 3.47 3.61
CA GLY A 38 -10.65 3.38 3.38
C GLY A 38 -10.25 3.67 1.93
N ARG A 39 -9.97 4.95 1.61
CA ARG A 39 -9.54 5.41 0.27
C ARG A 39 -8.26 4.71 -0.20
N THR A 40 -7.29 4.50 0.70
CA THR A 40 -6.00 3.86 0.39
C THR A 40 -6.17 2.48 -0.23
N GLY A 41 -7.06 1.64 0.33
CA GLY A 41 -7.30 0.30 -0.20
C GLY A 41 -7.89 0.30 -1.61
N GLN A 42 -8.80 1.24 -1.90
CA GLN A 42 -9.42 1.42 -3.22
C GLN A 42 -8.39 1.85 -4.26
N PHE A 43 -7.59 2.88 -3.96
CA PHE A 43 -6.51 3.34 -4.86
C PHE A 43 -5.44 2.28 -5.07
N THR A 44 -5.06 1.57 -4.01
CA THR A 44 -4.06 0.49 -4.10
C THR A 44 -4.56 -0.68 -4.95
N LEU A 45 -5.84 -1.06 -4.84
CA LEU A 45 -6.42 -2.10 -5.70
C LEU A 45 -6.38 -1.68 -7.17
N LEU A 46 -6.79 -0.45 -7.47
CA LEU A 46 -6.79 0.08 -8.84
C LEU A 46 -5.38 0.13 -9.42
N GLY A 47 -4.44 0.71 -8.67
CA GLY A 47 -3.04 0.76 -9.08
C GLY A 47 -2.47 -0.63 -9.33
N ALA A 48 -2.80 -1.61 -8.47
CA ALA A 48 -2.35 -2.98 -8.63
C ALA A 48 -2.97 -3.68 -9.85
N LEU A 49 -4.25 -3.45 -10.13
CA LEU A 49 -4.90 -3.97 -11.34
C LEU A 49 -4.30 -3.38 -12.62
N LEU A 50 -4.07 -2.07 -12.65
CA LEU A 50 -3.40 -1.39 -13.77
C LEU A 50 -1.98 -1.92 -13.99
N PHE A 51 -1.21 -2.06 -12.93
CA PHE A 51 0.14 -2.62 -12.97
C PHE A 51 0.15 -4.04 -13.54
N LEU A 52 -0.77 -4.90 -13.08
CA LEU A 52 -0.90 -6.27 -13.59
C LEU A 52 -1.30 -6.32 -15.06
N ILE A 53 -2.22 -5.46 -15.49
CA ILE A 53 -2.62 -5.35 -16.90
C ILE A 53 -1.41 -4.98 -17.76
N ILE A 54 -0.61 -4.01 -17.31
CA ILE A 54 0.58 -3.58 -18.02
C ILE A 54 1.60 -4.74 -18.14
N ILE A 55 1.86 -5.46 -17.04
CA ILE A 55 2.82 -6.57 -17.04
C ILE A 55 2.31 -7.73 -17.88
N TYR A 56 1.03 -8.10 -17.73
CA TYR A 56 0.45 -9.25 -18.42
C TYR A 56 0.34 -9.02 -19.94
N PHE A 57 -0.10 -7.82 -20.35
CA PHE A 57 -0.30 -7.46 -21.75
C PHE A 57 0.86 -6.64 -22.35
N ARG A 58 2.06 -6.65 -21.72
CA ARG A 58 3.20 -5.81 -22.11
C ARG A 58 3.54 -5.84 -23.61
N ASN A 59 3.26 -6.97 -24.28
CA ASN A 59 3.55 -7.15 -25.72
C ASN A 59 2.38 -6.72 -26.61
N ASN A 60 1.24 -6.28 -26.04
CA ASN A 60 0.07 -5.90 -26.83
C ASN A 60 -0.65 -4.68 -26.24
N TYR A 61 -0.22 -3.50 -26.67
CA TYR A 61 -0.77 -2.22 -26.20
C TYR A 61 -2.29 -2.07 -26.41
N LYS A 62 -2.88 -2.75 -27.42
CA LYS A 62 -4.33 -2.69 -27.66
C LYS A 62 -5.13 -3.26 -26.50
N TYR A 63 -4.66 -4.38 -25.91
CA TYR A 63 -5.31 -4.95 -24.73
C TYR A 63 -5.10 -4.07 -23.48
N ILE A 64 -3.94 -3.43 -23.34
CA ILE A 64 -3.71 -2.47 -22.25
C ILE A 64 -4.70 -1.32 -22.34
N ILE A 65 -4.85 -0.69 -23.52
CA ILE A 65 -5.80 0.41 -23.74
C ILE A 65 -7.23 -0.05 -23.47
N SER A 66 -7.63 -1.21 -24.03
CA SER A 66 -8.98 -1.75 -23.82
C SER A 66 -9.27 -2.00 -22.33
N ALA A 67 -8.34 -2.57 -21.59
CA ALA A 67 -8.52 -2.83 -20.17
C ALA A 67 -8.61 -1.52 -19.35
N ILE A 68 -7.80 -0.52 -19.68
CA ILE A 68 -7.88 0.82 -19.08
C ILE A 68 -9.26 1.45 -19.36
N LEU A 69 -9.74 1.39 -20.58
CA LEU A 69 -11.07 1.90 -20.94
C LEU A 69 -12.20 1.21 -20.18
N VAL A 70 -12.11 -0.12 -20.01
CA VAL A 70 -13.07 -0.89 -19.19
C VAL A 70 -13.04 -0.45 -17.73
N ILE A 71 -11.85 -0.25 -17.15
CA ILE A 71 -11.71 0.25 -15.78
C ILE A 71 -12.33 1.64 -15.65
N ILE A 72 -12.01 2.56 -16.56
CA ILE A 72 -12.59 3.93 -16.59
C ILE A 72 -14.11 3.86 -16.70
N PHE A 73 -14.64 3.00 -17.59
CA PHE A 73 -16.07 2.82 -17.76
C PHE A 73 -16.77 2.33 -16.49
N ILE A 74 -16.21 1.28 -15.84
CA ILE A 74 -16.75 0.75 -14.56
C ILE A 74 -16.75 1.84 -13.50
N PHE A 75 -15.66 2.60 -13.40
CA PHE A 75 -15.56 3.72 -12.45
C PHE A 75 -16.56 4.83 -12.75
N SER A 76 -16.71 5.21 -14.01
CA SER A 76 -17.68 6.23 -14.43
C SER A 76 -19.11 5.80 -14.10
N MET A 77 -19.44 4.53 -14.31
CA MET A 77 -20.74 3.98 -13.90
C MET A 77 -20.93 4.02 -12.37
N ALA A 78 -19.96 3.48 -11.61
CA ALA A 78 -20.01 3.51 -10.15
C ALA A 78 -20.15 4.94 -9.62
N PHE A 79 -19.52 5.90 -10.30
CA PHE A 79 -19.60 7.32 -10.02
C PHE A 79 -20.99 7.91 -10.27
N SER A 80 -21.59 7.59 -11.40
CA SER A 80 -22.90 8.13 -11.80
C SER A 80 -24.04 7.65 -10.90
N PHE A 81 -23.92 6.44 -10.35
CA PHE A 81 -24.97 5.82 -9.53
C PHE A 81 -24.83 6.07 -8.02
N SER A 82 -23.70 6.60 -7.52
CA SER A 82 -23.46 6.76 -6.10
C SER A 82 -23.35 8.21 -5.65
N LYS A 83 -24.38 8.71 -4.94
CA LYS A 83 -24.35 10.02 -4.28
C LYS A 83 -23.15 10.13 -3.28
N ASN A 84 -22.77 9.03 -2.66
CA ASN A 84 -21.61 8.99 -1.75
C ASN A 84 -20.29 9.21 -2.49
N THR A 85 -20.15 8.80 -3.74
CA THR A 85 -18.93 8.97 -4.52
C THR A 85 -18.71 10.45 -4.86
N ASN A 86 -19.77 11.18 -5.22
CA ASN A 86 -19.68 12.62 -5.48
C ASN A 86 -19.26 13.42 -4.25
N SER A 87 -19.81 13.11 -3.06
CA SER A 87 -19.41 13.76 -1.83
C SER A 87 -17.95 13.47 -1.47
N ARG A 88 -17.44 12.26 -1.73
CA ARG A 88 -16.05 11.85 -1.47
C ARG A 88 -15.04 12.55 -2.38
N ILE A 89 -15.39 12.79 -3.64
CA ILE A 89 -14.52 13.54 -4.55
C ILE A 89 -14.47 15.00 -4.14
N LYS A 90 -15.62 15.57 -3.81
CA LYS A 90 -15.65 16.93 -3.26
C LYS A 90 -14.80 17.03 -2.00
N GLN A 91 -14.93 16.08 -1.06
CA GLN A 91 -14.06 16.01 0.11
C GLN A 91 -12.58 15.89 -0.26
N GLY A 92 -12.23 15.05 -1.26
CA GLY A 92 -10.85 14.93 -1.73
C GLY A 92 -10.30 16.24 -2.32
N TYR A 93 -11.13 16.94 -3.10
CA TYR A 93 -10.78 18.27 -3.62
C TYR A 93 -10.62 19.30 -2.47
N ASP A 94 -11.57 19.34 -1.54
CA ASP A 94 -11.52 20.22 -0.37
C ASP A 94 -10.29 19.92 0.51
N ASP A 95 -9.92 18.63 0.67
CA ASP A 95 -8.70 18.23 1.38
C ASP A 95 -7.44 18.77 0.69
N ILE A 96 -7.39 18.69 -0.66
CA ILE A 96 -6.28 19.26 -1.45
C ILE A 96 -6.21 20.77 -1.26
N VAL A 97 -7.33 21.48 -1.39
CA VAL A 97 -7.37 22.93 -1.22
C VAL A 97 -6.92 23.33 0.18
N LYS A 98 -7.41 22.65 1.23
CA LYS A 98 -6.99 22.89 2.62
C LYS A 98 -5.48 22.77 2.81
N VAL A 99 -4.86 21.71 2.26
CA VAL A 99 -3.42 21.49 2.40
C VAL A 99 -2.61 22.51 1.62
N PHE A 100 -2.91 22.73 0.34
CA PHE A 100 -2.06 23.54 -0.53
C PHE A 100 -2.34 25.04 -0.46
N LYS A 101 -3.58 25.44 -0.14
CA LYS A 101 -3.96 26.85 -0.07
C LYS A 101 -3.95 27.37 1.37
N ASP A 102 -4.49 26.60 2.31
CA ASP A 102 -4.69 27.04 3.68
C ASP A 102 -3.60 26.51 4.63
N GLN A 103 -2.66 25.69 4.14
CA GLN A 103 -1.65 24.96 4.92
C GLN A 103 -2.25 24.20 6.12
N ASN A 104 -3.50 23.78 5.97
CA ASN A 104 -4.23 23.04 6.97
C ASN A 104 -4.18 21.55 6.67
N TYR A 105 -3.43 20.80 7.47
CA TYR A 105 -3.24 19.36 7.36
C TYR A 105 -4.28 18.55 8.13
N ASP A 106 -5.29 19.17 8.73
CA ASP A 106 -6.31 18.50 9.53
C ASP A 106 -7.40 17.87 8.66
N SER A 107 -6.98 16.93 7.81
CA SER A 107 -7.85 16.16 6.93
C SER A 107 -7.25 14.79 6.64
N SER A 108 -8.03 13.88 6.07
CA SER A 108 -7.57 12.53 5.73
C SER A 108 -6.36 12.51 4.77
N LEU A 109 -6.29 13.44 3.82
CA LEU A 109 -5.13 13.62 2.94
C LEU A 109 -4.02 14.38 3.67
N GLY A 110 -4.37 15.44 4.40
CA GLY A 110 -3.44 16.29 5.13
C GLY A 110 -2.59 15.50 6.12
N ILE A 111 -3.21 14.60 6.87
CA ILE A 111 -2.52 13.70 7.81
C ILE A 111 -1.45 12.85 7.12
N ARG A 112 -1.69 12.37 5.90
CA ARG A 112 -0.70 11.60 5.13
C ARG A 112 0.42 12.47 4.62
N LEU A 113 0.07 13.67 4.12
CA LEU A 113 1.05 14.64 3.63
C LEU A 113 1.89 15.23 4.75
N SER A 114 1.35 15.36 5.97
CA SER A 114 2.12 15.86 7.11
C SER A 114 3.37 15.03 7.39
N SER A 115 3.34 13.71 7.13
CA SER A 115 4.51 12.86 7.27
C SER A 115 5.69 13.32 6.41
N TYR A 116 5.41 13.85 5.22
CA TYR A 116 6.44 14.41 4.33
C TYR A 116 6.90 15.80 4.79
N VAL A 117 5.98 16.60 5.33
CA VAL A 117 6.29 17.96 5.80
C VAL A 117 7.22 17.95 7.01
N ILE A 118 7.02 16.99 7.93
CA ILE A 118 7.88 16.91 9.13
C ILE A 118 9.20 16.17 8.89
N LEU A 119 9.39 15.51 7.75
CA LEU A 119 10.64 14.76 7.47
C LEU A 119 11.90 15.62 7.60
N PRO A 120 11.97 16.85 7.06
CA PRO A 120 13.12 17.74 7.29
C PRO A 120 13.36 18.02 8.79
N ARG A 121 12.29 18.27 9.56
CA ARG A 121 12.38 18.52 11.01
C ARG A 121 12.90 17.30 11.77
N LEU A 122 12.50 16.10 11.34
CA LEU A 122 13.02 14.85 11.91
C LEU A 122 14.51 14.68 11.66
N VAL A 123 14.99 15.05 10.47
CA VAL A 123 16.41 14.93 10.10
C VAL A 123 17.27 16.01 10.76
N GLU A 124 16.72 17.22 10.96
CA GLU A 124 17.39 18.35 11.62
C GLU A 124 17.42 18.25 13.16
N ASP A 125 16.64 17.35 13.76
CA ASP A 125 16.60 17.17 15.21
C ASP A 125 17.94 16.63 15.73
N GLU A 126 18.53 17.25 16.76
CA GLU A 126 19.83 16.89 17.32
C GLU A 126 19.90 15.44 17.83
N ARG A 127 18.77 14.84 18.13
CA ARG A 127 18.67 13.43 18.58
C ARG A 127 18.72 12.44 17.41
N PHE A 128 18.61 12.92 16.16
CA PHE A 128 18.60 12.06 14.97
C PHE A 128 20.01 11.63 14.59
N ASN A 129 20.19 10.31 14.46
CA ASN A 129 21.41 9.76 13.90
C ASN A 129 21.14 9.23 12.50
N ILE A 130 21.85 9.75 11.49
CA ILE A 130 21.62 9.39 10.07
C ILE A 130 21.79 7.88 9.81
N PHE A 131 22.64 7.18 10.55
CA PHE A 131 22.89 5.75 10.35
C PHE A 131 21.92 4.84 11.11
N TYR A 132 21.48 5.23 12.32
CA TYR A 132 20.68 4.38 13.22
C TYR A 132 19.30 4.94 13.53
N GLY A 133 18.97 6.16 13.09
CA GLY A 133 17.71 6.84 13.38
C GLY A 133 17.56 7.23 14.85
N PHE A 134 16.32 7.42 15.28
CA PHE A 134 15.97 7.69 16.70
C PHE A 134 15.86 6.42 17.56
N GLY A 135 15.75 5.23 16.92
CA GLY A 135 15.31 4.00 17.58
C GLY A 135 13.79 3.96 17.78
N TYR A 136 13.18 2.81 17.51
CA TYR A 136 11.72 2.65 17.55
C TYR A 136 11.08 2.96 18.91
N SER A 137 11.80 2.73 20.02
CA SER A 137 11.27 2.98 21.37
C SER A 137 11.00 4.45 21.69
N LYS A 138 11.72 5.37 21.04
CA LYS A 138 11.60 6.82 21.25
C LYS A 138 10.85 7.51 20.12
N LEU A 139 10.70 6.86 18.97
CA LEU A 139 10.23 7.45 17.74
C LEU A 139 8.85 8.10 17.87
N ASP A 140 7.87 7.38 18.41
CA ASP A 140 6.50 7.87 18.55
C ASP A 140 6.43 9.17 19.36
N LYS A 141 7.20 9.26 20.46
CA LYS A 141 7.25 10.45 21.29
C LYS A 141 7.89 11.64 20.57
N ILE A 142 8.99 11.40 19.86
CA ILE A 142 9.69 12.45 19.10
C ILE A 142 8.79 12.98 17.97
N ILE A 143 8.11 12.09 17.25
CA ILE A 143 7.15 12.48 16.21
C ILE A 143 6.02 13.32 16.78
N GLU A 144 5.47 12.95 17.94
CA GLU A 144 4.43 13.72 18.62
C GLU A 144 4.93 15.11 19.00
N GLU A 145 6.13 15.23 19.57
CA GLU A 145 6.75 16.50 19.91
C GLU A 145 6.91 17.40 18.69
N ILE A 146 7.43 16.86 17.58
CA ILE A 146 7.63 17.62 16.34
C ILE A 146 6.30 17.99 15.68
N HIS A 147 5.30 17.09 15.67
CA HIS A 147 3.97 17.41 15.17
C HIS A 147 3.32 18.55 15.94
N ILE A 148 3.41 18.52 17.27
CA ILE A 148 2.87 19.60 18.12
C ILE A 148 3.60 20.92 17.87
N ALA A 149 4.90 20.89 17.67
CA ALA A 149 5.70 22.09 17.38
C ALA A 149 5.36 22.67 16.01
N GLU A 150 5.17 21.85 14.98
CA GLU A 150 4.92 22.31 13.60
C GLU A 150 3.45 22.69 13.36
N PHE A 151 2.49 21.91 13.88
CA PHE A 151 1.06 22.09 13.57
C PHE A 151 0.21 22.57 14.74
N GLY A 152 0.75 22.61 15.97
CA GLY A 152 0.03 23.01 17.19
C GLY A 152 -0.70 21.86 17.90
N LYS A 153 -1.03 22.10 19.17
CA LYS A 153 -1.65 21.09 20.07
C LYS A 153 -3.10 20.72 19.73
N ASN A 154 -3.82 21.60 19.03
CA ASN A 154 -5.26 21.43 18.77
C ASN A 154 -5.56 20.74 17.44
N THR A 155 -4.58 20.11 16.82
CA THR A 155 -4.74 19.38 15.57
C THR A 155 -5.05 17.91 15.81
N SER A 156 -5.66 17.22 14.86
CA SER A 156 -5.90 15.78 14.91
C SER A 156 -4.60 14.97 15.05
N PHE A 157 -3.45 15.56 14.73
CA PHE A 157 -2.12 14.96 14.91
C PHE A 157 -1.75 14.72 16.37
N ALA A 158 -2.12 15.66 17.27
CA ALA A 158 -1.87 15.52 18.70
C ALA A 158 -2.56 14.29 19.30
N HIS A 159 -3.65 13.83 18.67
CA HIS A 159 -4.38 12.64 19.10
C HIS A 159 -3.86 11.33 18.45
N GLN A 160 -2.96 11.40 17.48
CA GLN A 160 -2.43 10.22 16.78
C GLN A 160 -1.18 9.59 17.41
N LYS A 161 -0.77 10.04 18.59
CA LYS A 161 0.33 9.48 19.38
C LYS A 161 1.61 9.22 18.56
N GLY A 162 2.06 10.21 17.81
CA GLY A 162 3.30 10.11 17.03
C GLY A 162 3.25 9.15 15.83
N HIS A 163 2.08 8.92 15.25
CA HIS A 163 1.93 8.03 14.11
C HIS A 163 2.19 8.72 12.77
N LEU A 164 3.17 8.23 12.02
CA LEU A 164 3.39 8.61 10.62
C LEU A 164 2.60 7.70 9.69
N HIS A 165 1.89 8.32 8.74
CA HIS A 165 1.20 7.60 7.66
C HIS A 165 2.11 7.37 6.46
N ASN A 166 3.32 6.88 6.71
CA ASN A 166 4.31 6.55 5.70
C ASN A 166 5.30 5.52 6.25
N SER A 167 5.35 4.33 5.64
CA SER A 167 6.26 3.26 6.07
C SER A 167 7.72 3.62 5.87
N TYR A 168 8.05 4.28 4.77
CA TYR A 168 9.44 4.61 4.42
C TYR A 168 10.03 5.63 5.37
N ILE A 169 9.27 6.70 5.64
CA ILE A 169 9.67 7.74 6.59
C ILE A 169 9.79 7.14 8.00
N THR A 170 8.83 6.30 8.40
CA THR A 170 8.88 5.64 9.72
C THR A 170 10.11 4.75 9.87
N ILE A 171 10.41 3.91 8.87
CA ILE A 171 11.58 3.02 8.90
C ILE A 171 12.85 3.86 8.91
N PHE A 172 12.97 4.85 8.02
CA PHE A 172 14.13 5.73 7.98
C PHE A 172 14.34 6.48 9.30
N SER A 173 13.29 7.09 9.84
CA SER A 173 13.38 7.82 11.11
C SER A 173 13.69 6.91 12.29
N GLY A 174 13.15 5.68 12.29
CA GLY A 174 13.36 4.72 13.37
C GLY A 174 14.70 4.00 13.34
N THR A 175 15.26 3.74 12.14
CA THR A 175 16.44 2.86 11.96
C THR A 175 17.57 3.49 11.14
N GLY A 176 17.41 4.72 10.68
CA GLY A 176 18.39 5.42 9.84
C GLY A 176 18.61 4.77 8.50
N LEU A 177 19.71 5.14 7.85
CA LEU A 177 20.09 4.61 6.53
C LEU A 177 20.34 3.10 6.54
N ILE A 178 20.92 2.56 7.62
CA ILE A 178 21.25 1.14 7.68
C ILE A 178 19.97 0.30 7.63
N GLY A 179 18.99 0.58 8.49
CA GLY A 179 17.73 -0.16 8.49
C GLY A 179 16.91 0.09 7.24
N PHE A 180 16.93 1.31 6.70
CA PHE A 180 16.25 1.64 5.45
C PHE A 180 16.82 0.86 4.26
N ILE A 181 18.16 0.79 4.12
CA ILE A 181 18.81 0.00 3.06
C ILE A 181 18.48 -1.48 3.22
N LEU A 182 18.54 -2.03 4.44
CA LEU A 182 18.16 -3.42 4.70
C LEU A 182 16.69 -3.70 4.31
N PHE A 183 15.80 -2.76 4.60
CA PHE A 183 14.39 -2.88 4.18
C PHE A 183 14.25 -2.92 2.65
N ILE A 184 14.92 -2.03 1.92
CA ILE A 184 14.93 -2.03 0.46
C ILE A 184 15.53 -3.32 -0.10
N LEU A 185 16.61 -3.83 0.52
CA LEU A 185 17.20 -5.12 0.13
C LEU A 185 16.24 -6.30 0.35
N ILE A 186 15.42 -6.28 1.41
CA ILE A 186 14.37 -7.29 1.60
C ILE A 186 13.37 -7.26 0.45
N LEU A 187 12.85 -6.08 0.08
CA LEU A 187 11.91 -5.95 -1.04
C LEU A 187 12.56 -6.39 -2.37
N TYR A 188 13.81 -6.01 -2.61
CA TYR A 188 14.57 -6.41 -3.78
C TYR A 188 14.77 -7.93 -3.84
N ASN A 189 15.15 -8.56 -2.73
CA ASN A 189 15.31 -10.02 -2.68
C ASN A 189 13.98 -10.73 -2.97
N ILE A 190 12.85 -10.26 -2.39
CA ILE A 190 11.53 -10.83 -2.72
C ILE A 190 11.21 -10.67 -4.22
N LEU A 191 11.56 -9.53 -4.81
CA LEU A 191 11.34 -9.26 -6.24
C LEU A 191 12.14 -10.23 -7.13
N THR A 192 13.35 -10.57 -6.73
CA THR A 192 14.30 -11.37 -7.52
C THR A 192 14.25 -12.88 -7.25
N ILE A 193 13.49 -13.33 -6.25
CA ILE A 193 13.27 -14.76 -5.97
C ILE A 193 12.82 -15.45 -7.27
N ARG A 194 13.49 -16.55 -7.60
CA ARG A 194 13.16 -17.36 -8.77
C ARG A 194 11.86 -18.14 -8.50
N ILE A 195 10.88 -17.91 -9.35
CA ILE A 195 9.59 -18.61 -9.34
C ILE A 195 9.33 -19.06 -10.78
N GLU A 196 9.11 -20.36 -10.99
CA GLU A 196 8.84 -20.91 -12.33
C GLU A 196 7.35 -20.84 -12.69
N GLU A 197 6.46 -20.85 -11.71
CA GLU A 197 5.02 -20.71 -11.97
C GLU A 197 4.64 -19.25 -12.24
N ASP A 198 4.16 -18.96 -13.44
CA ASP A 198 3.66 -17.63 -13.83
C ASP A 198 2.63 -17.08 -12.84
N TYR A 199 1.69 -17.92 -12.40
CA TYR A 199 0.68 -17.56 -11.41
C TYR A 199 1.30 -17.00 -10.12
N LEU A 200 2.26 -17.73 -9.54
CA LEU A 200 2.89 -17.31 -8.28
C LEU A 200 3.79 -16.09 -8.49
N SER A 201 4.39 -15.93 -9.67
CA SER A 201 5.13 -14.74 -10.07
C SER A 201 4.21 -13.51 -10.13
N TYR A 202 3.02 -13.60 -10.72
CA TYR A 202 2.05 -12.49 -10.73
C TYR A 202 1.53 -12.16 -9.33
N VAL A 203 1.31 -13.16 -8.47
CA VAL A 203 0.95 -12.94 -7.06
C VAL A 203 2.07 -12.18 -6.34
N ARG A 204 3.34 -12.55 -6.55
CA ARG A 204 4.49 -11.86 -5.97
C ARG A 204 4.60 -10.40 -6.43
N TYR A 205 4.48 -10.16 -7.74
CA TYR A 205 4.51 -8.77 -8.26
C TYR A 205 3.36 -7.93 -7.70
N SER A 206 2.16 -8.52 -7.62
CA SER A 206 1.01 -7.85 -7.01
C SER A 206 1.22 -7.56 -5.54
N PHE A 207 1.76 -8.52 -4.80
CA PHE A 207 2.08 -8.40 -3.39
C PHE A 207 3.05 -7.24 -3.15
N LEU A 208 4.18 -7.23 -3.86
CA LEU A 208 5.17 -6.17 -3.74
C LEU A 208 4.61 -4.81 -4.14
N PHE A 209 3.87 -4.75 -5.26
CA PHE A 209 3.28 -3.50 -5.73
C PHE A 209 2.30 -2.91 -4.71
N VAL A 210 1.40 -3.75 -4.16
CA VAL A 210 0.45 -3.34 -3.12
C VAL A 210 1.19 -2.82 -1.88
N PHE A 211 2.23 -3.53 -1.43
CA PHE A 211 3.02 -3.14 -0.26
C PHE A 211 3.77 -1.83 -0.49
N ILE A 212 4.44 -1.69 -1.63
CA ILE A 212 5.18 -0.49 -1.99
C ILE A 212 4.23 0.70 -2.10
N LEU A 213 3.13 0.56 -2.84
CA LEU A 213 2.19 1.66 -3.05
C LEU A 213 1.48 2.09 -1.76
N ALA A 214 1.00 1.13 -0.97
CA ALA A 214 0.33 1.43 0.30
C ALA A 214 1.30 2.03 1.33
N GLY A 215 2.57 1.65 1.29
CA GLY A 215 3.62 2.16 2.17
C GLY A 215 3.85 3.67 2.07
N PHE A 216 3.51 4.31 0.93
CA PHE A 216 3.58 5.77 0.79
C PHE A 216 2.49 6.53 1.56
N THR A 217 1.38 5.86 1.90
CA THR A 217 0.22 6.52 2.52
C THR A 217 -0.19 5.90 3.85
N GLU A 218 0.44 4.79 4.24
CA GLU A 218 0.16 4.08 5.48
C GLU A 218 1.43 3.48 6.07
N ASN A 219 1.46 3.35 7.40
CA ASN A 219 2.52 2.62 8.07
C ASN A 219 2.15 1.13 8.13
N MET A 220 2.52 0.39 7.08
CA MET A 220 2.16 -1.02 6.90
C MET A 220 2.71 -1.91 8.01
N PHE A 221 3.90 -1.62 8.53
CA PHE A 221 4.56 -2.43 9.55
C PHE A 221 4.16 -2.08 10.99
N ARG A 222 3.19 -1.20 11.19
CA ARG A 222 2.57 -0.96 12.50
C ARG A 222 1.36 -1.88 12.76
N GLN A 223 0.76 -2.42 11.70
CA GLN A 223 -0.41 -3.28 11.76
C GLN A 223 0.01 -4.74 11.86
N LYS A 224 -0.35 -5.42 12.94
CA LYS A 224 0.02 -6.82 13.19
C LYS A 224 -0.43 -7.76 12.06
N GLU A 225 -1.64 -7.56 11.57
CA GLU A 225 -2.25 -8.36 10.51
C GLU A 225 -1.46 -8.23 9.21
N VAL A 226 -0.96 -7.04 8.92
CA VAL A 226 -0.15 -6.77 7.73
C VAL A 226 1.23 -7.40 7.84
N ILE A 227 1.85 -7.35 9.01
CA ILE A 227 3.15 -8.03 9.26
C ILE A 227 3.01 -9.54 9.09
N ILE A 228 1.97 -10.14 9.66
CA ILE A 228 1.69 -11.58 9.51
C ILE A 228 1.50 -11.94 8.03
N LEU A 229 0.69 -11.16 7.32
CA LEU A 229 0.45 -11.36 5.88
C LEU A 229 1.76 -11.26 5.09
N PHE A 230 2.60 -10.27 5.38
CA PHE A 230 3.91 -10.09 4.77
C PHE A 230 4.80 -11.32 4.99
N GLY A 231 4.86 -11.83 6.23
CA GLY A 231 5.62 -13.02 6.57
C GLY A 231 5.14 -14.27 5.85
N ILE A 232 3.81 -14.50 5.78
CA ILE A 232 3.23 -15.65 5.10
C ILE A 232 3.57 -15.64 3.60
N PHE A 233 3.32 -14.53 2.89
CA PHE A 233 3.60 -14.48 1.45
C PHE A 233 5.09 -14.59 1.15
N THR A 234 5.94 -13.92 1.92
CA THR A 234 7.40 -14.01 1.76
C THR A 234 7.87 -15.45 1.96
N SER A 235 7.34 -16.15 2.98
CA SER A 235 7.66 -17.56 3.24
C SER A 235 7.25 -18.47 2.08
N ILE A 236 6.06 -18.27 1.49
CA ILE A 236 5.59 -19.03 0.33
C ILE A 236 6.55 -18.86 -0.85
N PHE A 237 6.99 -17.63 -1.13
CA PHE A 237 7.92 -17.37 -2.24
C PHE A 237 9.28 -18.01 -2.01
N ILE A 238 9.83 -17.93 -0.80
CA ILE A 238 11.12 -18.55 -0.43
C ILE A 238 11.03 -20.09 -0.51
N LEU A 239 9.98 -20.68 0.00
CA LEU A 239 9.79 -22.14 -0.05
C LEU A 239 9.69 -22.63 -1.50
N ASN A 240 8.95 -21.94 -2.36
CA ASN A 240 8.87 -22.30 -3.77
C ASN A 240 10.25 -22.30 -4.44
N ASN A 241 11.08 -21.29 -4.20
CA ASN A 241 12.45 -21.23 -4.70
C ASN A 241 13.31 -22.41 -4.23
N ARG A 242 13.25 -22.74 -2.94
CA ARG A 242 14.02 -23.87 -2.37
C ARG A 242 13.62 -25.22 -2.95
N PHE A 243 12.33 -25.44 -3.24
CA PHE A 243 11.87 -26.65 -3.92
C PHE A 243 12.45 -26.78 -5.32
N LEU A 244 12.56 -25.68 -6.06
CA LEU A 244 13.15 -25.65 -7.39
C LEU A 244 14.66 -25.98 -7.37
N GLU A 245 15.38 -25.50 -6.36
CA GLU A 245 16.81 -25.79 -6.20
C GLU A 245 17.07 -27.27 -5.88
N LYS A 246 16.25 -27.89 -5.02
CA LYS A 246 16.38 -29.31 -4.67
C LYS A 246 16.07 -30.26 -5.85
N ASN A 247 15.17 -29.90 -6.73
CA ASN A 247 14.80 -30.75 -7.88
C ASN A 247 15.79 -30.64 -9.06
N LYS A 248 16.84 -29.84 -8.92
CA LYS A 248 17.92 -29.67 -9.94
C LYS A 248 19.17 -30.50 -9.64
N ILE A 249 19.24 -31.09 -8.46
CA ILE A 249 20.30 -32.03 -8.03
C ILE A 249 19.80 -33.43 -8.27
#